data_85851a45bacf0e8e7635adc272bc0262
#
_entry.id   85851a45bacf0e8e7635adc272bc0262
#
_cell.length_a   1.000
_cell.length_b   1.000
_cell.length_c   1.000
_cell.angle_alpha   90.00
_cell.angle_beta   90.00
_cell.angle_gamma   90.00
#
_symmetry.space_group_name_H-M   'P 1'
#
loop_
_entity.id
_entity.type
_entity.pdbx_description
1 polymer ?
#
loop_
_entity_poly.entity_id
_entity_poly.type
_entity_poly.pdbx_seq_one_letter_code
_entity_poly.pdbx_strand_id
1 'polypeptide(L)'
;MEVITQYRGNRRFEISARGHRVICDQPRDNRGENTGMTPPELMLASLGSCAGYYAAEYLNTRGLPSKDLVVRVTAEKAAHPVRLGSFRIQVLAPGLDEQHRTGVLRAAKACLIHNTLVTPPNIEVEVDTWVPVPA
;
A
#
# COMPACT_ATOMS: atom_id res chain seq x y z
N MET A 1 15.10 -4.80 5.92
CA MET A 1 13.80 -4.96 5.20
C MET A 1 14.12 -5.00 3.71
N GLU A 2 13.66 -6.04 2.99
CA GLU A 2 13.98 -6.24 1.58
C GLU A 2 12.80 -6.87 0.84
N VAL A 3 12.59 -6.44 -0.38
CA VAL A 3 11.62 -7.02 -1.32
C VAL A 3 12.36 -7.25 -2.64
N ILE A 4 12.17 -8.43 -3.22
CA ILE A 4 12.75 -8.79 -4.52
C ILE A 4 11.62 -8.83 -5.54
N THR A 5 11.83 -8.15 -6.67
CA THR A 5 10.88 -8.11 -7.77
C THR A 5 11.53 -8.69 -9.02
N GLN A 6 10.96 -9.78 -9.53
CA GLN A 6 11.52 -10.54 -10.64
C GLN A 6 10.59 -10.50 -11.86
N TYR A 7 11.13 -10.16 -13.02
CA TYR A 7 10.40 -10.17 -14.28
C TYR A 7 9.98 -11.59 -14.68
N ARG A 8 8.72 -11.75 -15.07
CA ARG A 8 8.11 -13.05 -15.43
C ARG A 8 7.53 -13.07 -16.86
N GLY A 9 7.93 -12.16 -17.70
CA GLY A 9 7.46 -12.06 -19.08
C GLY A 9 6.29 -11.08 -19.24
N ASN A 10 6.08 -10.60 -20.43
CA ASN A 10 5.08 -9.59 -20.78
C ASN A 10 5.15 -8.36 -19.87
N ARG A 11 4.12 -8.07 -19.09
CA ARG A 11 4.07 -6.97 -18.11
C ARG A 11 4.08 -7.48 -16.67
N ARG A 12 4.40 -8.75 -16.47
CA ARG A 12 4.23 -9.44 -15.20
C ARG A 12 5.52 -9.51 -14.41
N PHE A 13 5.39 -9.24 -13.12
CA PHE A 13 6.46 -9.35 -12.15
C PHE A 13 5.99 -10.19 -10.95
N GLU A 14 6.88 -10.99 -10.41
CA GLU A 14 6.66 -11.66 -9.15
C GLU A 14 7.40 -10.91 -8.05
N ILE A 15 6.68 -10.56 -7.02
CA ILE A 15 7.21 -9.81 -5.88
C ILE A 15 7.27 -10.76 -4.68
N SER A 16 8.42 -10.82 -4.00
CA SER A 16 8.58 -11.70 -2.86
C SER A 16 9.26 -11.02 -1.68
N ALA A 17 8.82 -11.38 -0.48
CA ALA A 17 9.40 -10.97 0.78
C ALA A 17 9.11 -12.02 1.85
N ARG A 18 10.12 -12.47 2.58
CA ARG A 18 9.98 -13.42 3.69
C ARG A 18 9.19 -14.70 3.35
N GLY A 19 9.33 -15.22 2.12
CA GLY A 19 8.58 -16.40 1.66
C GLY A 19 7.17 -16.13 1.15
N HIS A 20 6.66 -14.91 1.25
CA HIS A 20 5.39 -14.49 0.65
C HIS A 20 5.59 -14.01 -0.77
N ARG A 21 4.59 -14.25 -1.62
CA ARG A 21 4.64 -13.87 -3.04
C ARG A 21 3.36 -13.21 -3.47
N VAL A 22 3.49 -12.25 -4.37
CA VAL A 22 2.37 -11.60 -5.04
C VAL A 22 2.73 -11.32 -6.49
N ILE A 23 1.76 -11.40 -7.38
CA ILE A 23 1.94 -11.08 -8.79
C ILE A 23 1.49 -9.63 -9.04
N CYS A 24 2.36 -8.88 -9.71
CA CYS A 24 2.07 -7.56 -10.26
C CYS A 24 1.92 -7.68 -11.77
N ASP A 25 0.88 -7.09 -12.32
CA ASP A 25 0.61 -7.13 -13.76
C ASP A 25 -0.10 -5.86 -14.19
N GLN A 26 -0.40 -5.75 -15.47
CA GLN A 26 -1.21 -4.68 -16.02
C GLN A 26 -2.57 -5.23 -16.49
N PRO A 27 -3.62 -4.39 -16.57
CA PRO A 27 -4.88 -4.81 -17.18
C PRO A 27 -4.71 -5.02 -18.68
N ARG A 28 -5.67 -5.69 -19.29
CA ARG A 28 -5.58 -6.07 -20.71
C ARG A 28 -5.55 -4.89 -21.65
N ASP A 29 -6.26 -3.82 -21.32
CA ASP A 29 -6.24 -2.56 -22.09
C ASP A 29 -4.90 -1.83 -22.00
N ASN A 30 -4.03 -2.20 -21.06
CA ASN A 30 -2.65 -1.73 -20.96
C ASN A 30 -1.64 -2.84 -21.25
N ARG A 31 -1.95 -3.75 -22.17
CA ARG A 31 -1.09 -4.82 -22.68
C ARG A 31 -0.70 -5.89 -21.66
N GLY A 32 -1.33 -5.94 -20.51
CA GLY A 32 -1.14 -6.98 -19.52
C GLY A 32 -2.11 -8.16 -19.71
N GLU A 33 -2.00 -9.13 -18.84
CA GLU A 33 -2.86 -10.31 -18.79
C GLU A 33 -3.90 -10.24 -17.65
N ASN A 34 -3.88 -9.15 -16.88
CA ASN A 34 -4.75 -8.92 -15.73
C ASN A 34 -4.66 -10.03 -14.66
N THR A 35 -3.45 -10.47 -14.37
CA THR A 35 -3.20 -11.54 -13.39
C THR A 35 -2.83 -11.03 -12.00
N GLY A 36 -2.75 -9.72 -11.80
CA GLY A 36 -2.43 -9.12 -10.51
C GLY A 36 -2.69 -7.62 -10.47
N MET A 37 -2.51 -7.04 -9.32
CA MET A 37 -2.60 -5.60 -9.12
C MET A 37 -1.44 -4.87 -9.82
N THR A 38 -1.71 -3.65 -10.27
CA THR A 38 -0.68 -2.75 -10.81
C THR A 38 0.20 -2.16 -9.70
N PRO A 39 1.39 -1.63 -10.02
CA PRO A 39 2.22 -0.94 -9.03
C PRO A 39 1.49 0.17 -8.26
N PRO A 40 0.73 1.09 -8.90
CA PRO A 40 -0.04 2.08 -8.16
C PRO A 40 -1.05 1.45 -7.19
N GLU A 41 -1.76 0.40 -7.60
CA GLU A 41 -2.71 -0.30 -6.73
C GLU A 41 -2.00 -0.95 -5.53
N LEU A 42 -0.80 -1.52 -5.73
CA LEU A 42 0.02 -2.06 -4.63
C LEU A 42 0.46 -0.96 -3.66
N MET A 43 0.74 0.23 -4.14
CA MET A 43 1.06 1.38 -3.30
C MET A 43 -0.15 1.80 -2.45
N LEU A 44 -1.34 1.85 -3.05
CA LEU A 44 -2.59 2.13 -2.32
C LEU A 44 -2.89 1.02 -1.31
N ALA A 45 -2.66 -0.24 -1.67
CA ALA A 45 -2.84 -1.39 -0.77
C ALA A 45 -1.92 -1.30 0.45
N SER A 46 -0.67 -0.92 0.24
CA SER A 46 0.31 -0.70 1.31
C SER A 46 -0.17 0.39 2.27
N LEU A 47 -0.59 1.54 1.73
CA LEU A 47 -1.08 2.66 2.53
C LEU A 47 -2.36 2.29 3.30
N GLY A 48 -3.28 1.60 2.64
CA GLY A 48 -4.55 1.18 3.26
C GLY A 48 -4.37 0.14 4.36
N SER A 49 -3.54 -0.88 4.14
CA SER A 49 -3.27 -1.91 5.15
C SER A 49 -2.53 -1.36 6.36
N CYS A 50 -1.61 -0.42 6.15
CA CYS A 50 -0.89 0.22 7.25
C CYS A 50 -1.82 1.10 8.09
N ALA A 51 -2.64 1.95 7.45
CA ALA A 51 -3.64 2.77 8.15
C ALA A 51 -4.66 1.89 8.88
N GLY A 52 -5.10 0.81 8.24
CA GLY A 52 -6.03 -0.16 8.82
C GLY A 52 -5.48 -0.87 10.04
N TYR A 53 -4.20 -1.23 10.02
CA TYR A 53 -3.52 -1.83 11.17
C TYR A 53 -3.63 -0.92 12.40
N TYR A 54 -3.27 0.35 12.27
CA TYR A 54 -3.33 1.28 13.39
C TYR A 54 -4.75 1.59 13.84
N ALA A 55 -5.70 1.69 12.90
CA ALA A 55 -7.11 1.86 13.23
C ALA A 55 -7.66 0.65 14.01
N ALA A 56 -7.35 -0.56 13.55
CA ALA A 56 -7.76 -1.80 14.22
C ALA A 56 -7.17 -1.90 15.62
N GLU A 57 -5.90 -1.56 15.81
CA GLU A 57 -5.25 -1.55 17.13
C GLU A 57 -5.94 -0.57 18.08
N TYR A 58 -6.28 0.62 17.60
CA TYR A 58 -7.03 1.59 18.40
C TYR A 58 -8.36 1.01 18.88
N LEU A 59 -9.12 0.38 17.97
CA LEU A 59 -10.42 -0.19 18.29
C LEU A 59 -10.28 -1.38 19.25
N ASN A 60 -9.38 -2.30 18.95
CA ASN A 60 -9.21 -3.55 19.71
C ASN A 60 -8.76 -3.30 21.14
N THR A 61 -7.82 -2.39 21.36
CA THR A 61 -7.32 -2.07 22.71
C THR A 61 -8.38 -1.41 23.57
N ARG A 62 -9.46 -0.89 23.00
CA ARG A 62 -10.58 -0.26 23.71
C ARG A 62 -11.84 -1.11 23.73
N GLY A 63 -11.77 -2.34 23.22
CA GLY A 63 -12.93 -3.23 23.15
C GLY A 63 -14.02 -2.70 22.22
N LEU A 64 -13.68 -1.89 21.22
CA LEU A 64 -14.61 -1.34 20.25
C LEU A 64 -14.77 -2.26 19.03
N PRO A 65 -15.91 -2.21 18.31
CA PRO A 65 -16.12 -3.05 17.14
C PRO A 65 -15.05 -2.81 16.05
N SER A 66 -14.38 -3.88 15.60
CA SER A 66 -13.35 -3.81 14.56
C SER A 66 -13.55 -4.81 13.43
N LYS A 67 -14.47 -5.77 13.61
CA LYS A 67 -14.68 -6.88 12.68
C LYS A 67 -14.99 -6.45 11.25
N ASP A 68 -15.78 -5.41 11.09
CA ASP A 68 -16.23 -4.91 9.78
C ASP A 68 -15.46 -3.66 9.33
N LEU A 69 -14.28 -3.45 9.88
CA LEU A 69 -13.39 -2.36 9.51
C LEU A 69 -12.96 -2.49 8.05
N VAL A 70 -13.16 -1.44 7.29
CA VAL A 70 -12.69 -1.35 5.89
C VAL A 70 -11.93 -0.03 5.71
N VAL A 71 -10.82 -0.09 4.98
CA VAL A 71 -10.09 1.11 4.58
C VAL A 71 -10.13 1.21 3.06
N ARG A 72 -10.66 2.32 2.57
CA ARG A 72 -10.69 2.62 1.14
C ARG A 72 -9.64 3.69 0.87
N VAL A 73 -8.75 3.41 -0.09
CA VAL A 73 -7.74 4.37 -0.52
C VAL A 73 -7.95 4.67 -2.00
N THR A 74 -8.02 5.95 -2.32
CA THR A 74 -8.11 6.43 -3.69
C THR A 74 -6.98 7.41 -3.96
N ALA A 75 -6.58 7.52 -5.22
CA ALA A 75 -5.54 8.45 -5.64
C ALA A 75 -5.88 9.06 -6.99
N GLU A 76 -5.36 10.27 -7.23
CA GLU A 76 -5.46 10.95 -8.51
C GLU A 76 -4.07 11.17 -9.07
N LYS A 77 -3.94 11.02 -10.40
CA LYS A 77 -2.68 11.28 -11.09
C LYS A 77 -2.44 12.77 -11.25
N ALA A 78 -1.17 13.15 -11.22
CA ALA A 78 -0.69 14.48 -11.54
C ALA A 78 0.42 14.38 -12.59
N ALA A 79 0.67 15.49 -13.28
CA ALA A 79 1.71 15.59 -14.29
C ALA A 79 2.89 16.46 -13.83
N HIS A 80 4.00 16.39 -14.58
CA HIS A 80 5.20 17.21 -14.41
C HIS A 80 5.90 17.06 -13.03
N PRO A 81 6.37 15.85 -12.66
CA PRO A 81 6.35 14.58 -13.40
C PRO A 81 5.06 13.80 -13.20
N VAL A 82 4.81 12.82 -14.06
CA VAL A 82 3.69 11.89 -13.90
C VAL A 82 3.85 11.12 -12.60
N ARG A 83 2.85 11.21 -11.73
CA ARG A 83 2.88 10.62 -10.38
C ARG A 83 1.46 10.50 -9.84
N LEU A 84 1.32 9.85 -8.70
CA LEU A 84 0.12 9.98 -7.87
C LEU A 84 0.26 11.27 -7.07
N GLY A 85 -0.57 12.26 -7.39
CA GLY A 85 -0.46 13.61 -6.83
C GLY A 85 -1.27 13.84 -5.56
N SER A 86 -2.30 13.02 -5.33
CA SER A 86 -3.12 13.10 -4.13
C SER A 86 -3.63 11.72 -3.74
N PHE A 87 -3.81 11.53 -2.44
CA PHE A 87 -4.35 10.30 -1.85
C PHE A 87 -5.48 10.66 -0.91
N ARG A 88 -6.52 9.85 -0.90
CA ARG A 88 -7.59 9.92 0.08
C ARG A 88 -7.73 8.58 0.78
N ILE A 89 -7.60 8.60 2.09
CA ILE A 89 -7.80 7.41 2.94
C ILE A 89 -9.12 7.59 3.69
N GLN A 90 -10.01 6.65 3.52
CA GLN A 90 -11.29 6.62 4.21
C GLN A 90 -11.36 5.37 5.07
N VAL A 91 -11.40 5.57 6.38
CA VAL A 91 -11.58 4.48 7.36
C VAL A 91 -13.06 4.34 7.64
N LEU A 92 -13.62 3.17 7.37
CA LEU A 92 -15.02 2.84 7.58
C LEU A 92 -15.09 1.88 8.77
N ALA A 93 -15.56 2.38 9.90
CA ALA A 93 -15.68 1.64 11.15
C ALA A 93 -17.14 1.61 11.60
N PRO A 94 -17.91 0.61 11.16
CA PRO A 94 -19.33 0.51 11.54
C PRO A 94 -19.51 0.42 13.06
N GLY A 95 -20.49 1.16 13.59
CA GLY A 95 -20.79 1.20 15.02
C GLY A 95 -19.84 2.07 15.84
N LEU A 96 -18.94 2.85 15.20
CA LEU A 96 -18.03 3.75 15.91
C LEU A 96 -18.78 4.95 16.46
N ASP A 97 -18.62 5.20 17.77
CA ASP A 97 -19.12 6.41 18.41
C ASP A 97 -18.32 7.64 17.97
N GLU A 98 -19.00 8.77 17.86
CA GLU A 98 -18.39 10.03 17.43
C GLU A 98 -17.20 10.45 18.32
N GLN A 99 -17.28 10.16 19.62
CA GLN A 99 -16.19 10.48 20.57
C GLN A 99 -14.87 9.78 20.24
N HIS A 100 -14.89 8.62 19.53
CA HIS A 100 -13.71 7.85 19.14
C HIS A 100 -13.21 8.19 17.73
N ARG A 101 -13.97 8.98 16.97
CA ARG A 101 -13.62 9.32 15.59
C ARG A 101 -12.25 9.99 15.47
N THR A 102 -11.99 10.97 16.33
CA THR A 102 -10.69 11.68 16.35
C THR A 102 -9.53 10.74 16.70
N GLY A 103 -9.76 9.80 17.62
CA GLY A 103 -8.76 8.81 18.02
C GLY A 103 -8.42 7.87 16.86
N VAL A 104 -9.41 7.35 16.15
CA VAL A 104 -9.21 6.50 14.98
C VAL A 104 -8.48 7.26 13.86
N LEU A 105 -8.87 8.50 13.62
CA LEU A 105 -8.22 9.37 12.64
C LEU A 105 -6.73 9.57 12.97
N ARG A 106 -6.43 9.88 14.21
CA ARG A 106 -5.05 10.06 14.68
C ARG A 106 -4.24 8.77 14.56
N ALA A 107 -4.83 7.64 14.94
CA ALA A 107 -4.21 6.34 14.81
C ALA A 107 -3.88 6.00 13.35
N ALA A 108 -4.83 6.17 12.43
CA ALA A 108 -4.62 5.94 11.00
C ALA A 108 -3.50 6.82 10.42
N LYS A 109 -3.38 8.07 10.88
CA LYS A 109 -2.31 8.99 10.47
C LYS A 109 -0.93 8.63 11.04
N ALA A 110 -0.84 7.84 12.08
CA ALA A 110 0.42 7.39 12.65
C ALA A 110 1.10 6.30 11.81
N CYS A 111 0.52 5.94 10.69
CA CYS A 111 0.97 4.92 9.77
C CYS A 111 2.37 5.23 9.22
N LEU A 112 3.26 4.23 9.23
CA LEU A 112 4.62 4.35 8.71
C LEU A 112 4.62 4.75 7.22
N ILE A 113 3.73 4.16 6.42
CA ILE A 113 3.65 4.47 4.99
C ILE A 113 3.16 5.90 4.76
N HIS A 114 2.16 6.35 5.53
CA HIS A 114 1.70 7.74 5.48
C HIS A 114 2.85 8.70 5.77
N ASN A 115 3.62 8.46 6.83
CA ASN A 115 4.76 9.30 7.21
C ASN A 115 5.83 9.33 6.11
N THR A 116 6.07 8.19 5.46
CA THR A 116 7.01 8.08 4.34
C THR A 116 6.61 8.95 3.16
N LEU A 117 5.31 9.01 2.86
CA LEU A 117 4.79 9.81 1.75
C LEU A 117 4.79 11.31 2.04
N VAL A 118 4.47 11.71 3.26
CA VAL A 118 4.42 13.15 3.61
C VAL A 118 5.79 13.73 3.99
N THR A 119 6.76 12.86 4.31
CA THR A 119 8.15 13.23 4.53
C THR A 119 9.00 12.43 3.55
N PRO A 120 9.18 12.91 2.31
CA PRO A 120 9.80 12.14 1.25
C PRO A 120 11.17 11.60 1.61
N PRO A 121 11.44 10.31 1.37
CA PRO A 121 12.72 9.68 1.65
C PRO A 121 13.77 10.01 0.59
N ASN A 122 15.03 9.73 0.91
CA ASN A 122 16.06 9.65 -0.09
C ASN A 122 15.89 8.35 -0.89
N ILE A 123 15.97 8.43 -2.22
CA ILE A 123 15.84 7.29 -3.12
C ILE A 123 17.09 7.23 -4.00
N GLU A 124 17.82 6.14 -3.92
CA GLU A 124 18.98 5.87 -4.75
C GLU A 124 18.66 4.74 -5.74
N VAL A 125 19.17 4.84 -6.95
CA VAL A 125 18.98 3.83 -7.99
C VAL A 125 20.35 3.43 -8.55
N GLU A 126 20.61 2.13 -8.55
CA GLU A 126 21.84 1.56 -9.09
C GLU A 126 21.50 0.53 -10.17
N VAL A 127 22.43 0.31 -11.09
CA VAL A 127 22.32 -0.72 -12.12
C VAL A 127 23.57 -1.57 -12.11
N ASP A 128 23.41 -2.86 -11.80
CA ASP A 128 24.47 -3.83 -11.81
C ASP A 128 24.30 -4.83 -12.95
N THR A 129 25.40 -5.25 -13.54
CA THR A 129 25.41 -6.29 -14.57
C THR A 129 25.62 -7.70 -14.01
N TRP A 130 25.93 -7.79 -12.72
CA TRP A 130 26.08 -9.05 -12.01
C TRP A 130 24.97 -9.22 -11.00
N VAL A 131 24.33 -10.39 -11.02
CA VAL A 131 23.25 -10.72 -10.07
C VAL A 131 23.72 -11.92 -9.25
N PRO A 132 23.79 -11.78 -7.91
CA PRO A 132 23.92 -12.96 -7.05
C PRO A 132 22.70 -13.85 -7.29
N VAL A 133 22.95 -15.12 -7.60
CA VAL A 133 21.85 -16.09 -7.70
C VAL A 133 21.22 -16.19 -6.31
N PRO A 134 19.92 -15.91 -6.15
CA PRO A 134 19.27 -16.11 -4.86
C PRO A 134 19.41 -17.57 -4.46
N ALA A 135 19.82 -17.77 -3.23
CA ALA A 135 19.94 -19.12 -2.68
C ALA A 135 18.56 -19.79 -2.58
#